data_b9715b35bc972ce6a4a7fe2058330e56
#
_entry.id   b9715b35bc972ce6a4a7fe2058330e56
#
_cell.length_a   1.000
_cell.length_b   1.000
_cell.length_c   1.000
_cell.angle_alpha   90.00
_cell.angle_beta   90.00
_cell.angle_gamma   90.00
#
_symmetry.space_group_name_H-M   'P 1'
#
loop_
_entity.id
_entity.type
_entity.pdbx_description
1 polymer ?
#
loop_
_entity_poly.entity_id
_entity_poly.type
_entity_poly.pdbx_seq_one_letter_code
_entity_poly.pdbx_strand_id
1 'polypeptide(L)'
;MGAVINREHLKALRAREEARFLDTHKKSGAAFLESKKVMHEGVPMSWMAKWPGAHPVFVQQAKGARFTDIDGNAYVDFCLGDTGSMTGHSPDATVAAVREQVGK
;
A
#
# COMPACT_ATOMS: atom_id res chain seq x y z
N MET A 1 -25.01 9.89 -26.76
CA MET A 1 -25.38 10.55 -25.48
C MET A 1 -24.44 10.01 -24.40
N GLY A 2 -23.64 10.86 -23.79
CA GLY A 2 -22.81 10.46 -22.65
C GLY A 2 -23.69 10.14 -21.45
N ALA A 3 -23.41 9.06 -20.74
CA ALA A 3 -24.11 8.75 -19.49
C ALA A 3 -23.88 9.89 -18.50
N VAL A 4 -24.97 10.42 -17.93
CA VAL A 4 -24.89 11.45 -16.89
C VAL A 4 -24.38 10.78 -15.62
N ILE A 5 -23.24 11.23 -15.11
CA ILE A 5 -22.66 10.72 -13.85
C ILE A 5 -23.57 11.14 -12.68
N ASN A 6 -24.10 10.18 -11.96
CA ASN A 6 -24.84 10.42 -10.73
C ASN A 6 -23.89 10.73 -9.57
N ARG A 7 -23.69 12.01 -9.28
CA ARG A 7 -22.74 12.50 -8.26
C ARG A 7 -23.14 12.08 -6.84
N GLU A 8 -24.42 12.00 -6.52
CA GLU A 8 -24.86 11.56 -5.18
C GLU A 8 -24.60 10.07 -4.98
N HIS A 9 -24.79 9.26 -6.01
CA HIS A 9 -24.42 7.86 -5.98
C HIS A 9 -22.90 7.67 -5.78
N LEU A 10 -22.08 8.46 -6.47
CA LEU A 10 -20.61 8.43 -6.28
C LEU A 10 -20.18 8.82 -4.86
N LYS A 11 -20.81 9.84 -4.27
CA LYS A 11 -20.53 10.23 -2.87
C LYS A 11 -20.88 9.09 -1.90
N ALA A 12 -22.02 8.45 -2.11
CA ALA A 12 -22.44 7.32 -1.26
C ALA A 12 -21.50 6.12 -1.41
N LEU A 13 -21.09 5.79 -2.64
CA LEU A 13 -20.08 4.75 -2.90
C LEU A 13 -18.75 5.06 -2.21
N ARG A 14 -18.25 6.28 -2.37
CA ARG A 14 -17.01 6.71 -1.74
C ARG A 14 -17.07 6.59 -0.22
N ALA A 15 -18.12 7.10 0.41
CA ALA A 15 -18.27 7.02 1.86
C ALA A 15 -18.30 5.54 2.35
N ARG A 16 -18.95 4.67 1.61
CA ARG A 16 -18.99 3.23 1.92
C ARG A 16 -17.60 2.59 1.81
N GLU A 17 -16.85 2.87 0.74
CA GLU A 17 -15.52 2.29 0.53
C GLU A 17 -14.49 2.86 1.53
N GLU A 18 -14.59 4.15 1.90
CA GLU A 18 -13.77 4.75 2.94
C GLU A 18 -14.03 4.09 4.32
N ALA A 19 -15.28 3.89 4.68
CA ALA A 19 -15.62 3.19 5.92
C ALA A 19 -15.13 1.73 5.92
N ARG A 20 -15.27 1.02 4.82
CA ARG A 20 -14.75 -0.34 4.63
C ARG A 20 -13.23 -0.38 4.76
N PHE A 21 -12.53 0.56 4.12
CA PHE A 21 -11.08 0.65 4.19
C PHE A 21 -10.61 0.82 5.64
N LEU A 22 -11.19 1.76 6.38
CA LEU A 22 -10.85 1.98 7.79
C LEU A 22 -11.10 0.75 8.66
N ASP A 23 -12.19 0.02 8.41
CA ASP A 23 -12.50 -1.19 9.17
C ASP A 23 -11.54 -2.35 8.88
N THR A 24 -11.10 -2.49 7.64
CA THR A 24 -10.23 -3.60 7.20
C THR A 24 -8.72 -3.31 7.30
N HIS A 25 -8.30 -2.06 7.65
CA HIS A 25 -6.89 -1.65 7.70
C HIS A 25 -6.51 -0.96 9.02
N LYS A 26 -7.03 -1.48 10.13
CA LYS A 26 -6.82 -0.90 11.48
C LYS A 26 -5.36 -0.89 11.91
N LYS A 27 -4.60 -1.98 11.63
CA LYS A 27 -3.18 -2.05 11.97
C LYS A 27 -2.35 -1.11 11.11
N SER A 28 -2.65 -1.01 9.81
CA SER A 28 -2.02 -0.03 8.91
C SER A 28 -2.28 1.40 9.39
N GLY A 29 -3.50 1.71 9.84
CA GLY A 29 -3.82 2.99 10.44
C GLY A 29 -3.00 3.29 11.70
N ALA A 30 -2.88 2.33 12.61
CA ALA A 30 -2.05 2.46 13.81
C ALA A 30 -0.56 2.64 13.46
N ALA A 31 -0.02 1.85 12.53
CA ALA A 31 1.36 1.98 12.07
C ALA A 31 1.63 3.35 11.43
N PHE A 32 0.66 3.89 10.69
CA PHE A 32 0.77 5.25 10.12
C PHE A 32 0.84 6.34 11.20
N LEU A 33 0.09 6.22 12.28
CA LEU A 33 0.18 7.16 13.41
C LEU A 33 1.55 7.11 14.09
N GLU A 34 2.13 5.91 14.25
CA GLU A 34 3.49 5.76 14.79
C GLU A 34 4.56 6.33 13.82
N SER A 35 4.42 6.09 12.52
CA SER A 35 5.37 6.59 11.53
C SER A 35 5.43 8.12 11.46
N LYS A 36 4.33 8.82 11.76
CA LYS A 36 4.30 10.29 11.88
C LYS A 36 5.20 10.86 12.97
N LYS A 37 5.60 10.08 13.95
CA LYS A 37 6.50 10.52 15.02
C LYS A 37 7.96 10.62 14.56
N VAL A 38 8.34 9.89 13.51
CA VAL A 38 9.73 9.74 13.06
C VAL A 38 9.96 10.08 11.59
N MET A 39 8.89 10.21 10.80
CA MET A 39 8.95 10.54 9.38
C MET A 39 8.04 11.74 9.05
N HIS A 40 8.50 12.61 8.17
CA HIS A 40 7.68 13.72 7.68
C HIS A 40 6.37 13.20 7.08
N GLU A 41 5.24 13.69 7.59
CA GLU A 41 3.88 13.23 7.24
C GLU A 41 3.65 11.70 7.33
N GLY A 42 4.54 10.98 8.02
CA GLY A 42 4.41 9.54 8.25
C GLY A 42 4.80 8.65 7.05
N VAL A 43 5.49 9.20 6.04
CA VAL A 43 5.86 8.49 4.81
C VAL A 43 7.31 8.73 4.42
N PRO A 44 7.99 7.77 3.74
CA PRO A 44 9.40 7.90 3.37
C PRO A 44 9.69 9.01 2.34
N MET A 45 8.73 9.33 1.49
CA MET A 45 8.89 10.32 0.43
C MET A 45 7.67 11.25 0.39
N SER A 46 7.89 12.56 0.22
CA SER A 46 6.85 13.59 0.31
C SER A 46 5.66 13.39 -0.64
N TRP A 47 5.87 12.83 -1.82
CA TRP A 47 4.79 12.55 -2.76
C TRP A 47 3.82 11.46 -2.26
N MET A 48 4.29 10.54 -1.40
CA MET A 48 3.46 9.51 -0.78
C MET A 48 2.45 10.06 0.22
N ALA A 49 2.65 11.28 0.71
CA ALA A 49 1.66 11.97 1.57
C ALA A 49 0.35 12.28 0.84
N LYS A 50 0.36 12.27 -0.50
CA LYS A 50 -0.84 12.47 -1.35
C LYS A 50 -1.66 11.20 -1.52
N TRP A 51 -1.65 10.32 -0.55
CA TRP A 51 -2.46 9.10 -0.57
C TRP A 51 -3.95 9.43 -0.71
N PRO A 52 -4.68 8.78 -1.63
CA PRO A 52 -6.09 9.09 -1.88
C PRO A 52 -7.06 8.60 -0.79
N GLY A 53 -6.61 7.74 0.13
CA GLY A 53 -7.36 7.23 1.27
C GLY A 53 -6.95 7.88 2.60
N ALA A 54 -7.45 7.35 3.71
CA ALA A 54 -7.17 7.88 5.05
C ALA A 54 -5.71 7.70 5.50
N HIS A 55 -5.05 6.63 5.03
CA HIS A 55 -3.65 6.31 5.33
C HIS A 55 -3.11 5.29 4.31
N PRO A 56 -1.78 5.15 4.15
CA PRO A 56 -1.17 4.11 3.33
C PRO A 56 -1.43 2.71 3.89
N VAL A 57 -1.33 1.70 3.01
CA VAL A 57 -1.28 0.28 3.38
C VAL A 57 0.16 -0.07 3.74
N PHE A 58 0.36 -0.80 4.85
CA PHE A 58 1.67 -1.28 5.29
C PHE A 58 1.85 -2.74 4.90
N VAL A 59 2.82 -3.00 4.03
CA VAL A 59 3.09 -4.34 3.51
C VAL A 59 3.81 -5.19 4.56
N GLN A 60 3.31 -6.40 4.80
CA GLN A 60 3.95 -7.39 5.67
C GLN A 60 4.94 -8.27 4.88
N GLN A 61 4.51 -8.74 3.70
CA GLN A 61 5.33 -9.58 2.83
C GLN A 61 4.89 -9.44 1.38
N ALA A 62 5.84 -9.64 0.46
CA ALA A 62 5.58 -9.61 -0.97
C ALA A 62 6.42 -10.64 -1.72
N LYS A 63 5.82 -11.32 -2.70
CA LYS A 63 6.49 -12.29 -3.57
C LYS A 63 5.87 -12.29 -4.96
N GLY A 64 6.69 -12.20 -5.99
CA GLY A 64 6.20 -12.13 -7.37
C GLY A 64 5.27 -10.94 -7.57
N ALA A 65 4.07 -11.16 -8.08
CA ALA A 65 3.05 -10.13 -8.30
C ALA A 65 2.02 -10.02 -7.15
N ARG A 66 2.34 -10.49 -5.95
CA ARG A 66 1.40 -10.50 -4.83
C ARG A 66 2.05 -9.95 -3.57
N PHE A 67 1.25 -9.29 -2.75
CA PHE A 67 1.65 -8.92 -1.40
C PHE A 67 0.50 -9.10 -0.41
N THR A 68 0.85 -9.15 0.86
CA THR A 68 -0.09 -9.16 1.98
C THR A 68 0.26 -8.00 2.90
N ASP A 69 -0.74 -7.27 3.37
CA ASP A 69 -0.55 -6.20 4.33
C ASP A 69 -0.52 -6.72 5.78
N ILE A 70 -0.18 -5.83 6.72
CA ILE A 70 -0.12 -6.17 8.15
C ILE A 70 -1.50 -6.44 8.77
N ASP A 71 -2.57 -6.09 8.07
CA ASP A 71 -3.95 -6.40 8.46
C ASP A 71 -4.39 -7.78 7.98
N GLY A 72 -3.60 -8.43 7.09
CA GLY A 72 -3.86 -9.76 6.53
C GLY A 72 -4.60 -9.76 5.19
N ASN A 73 -4.82 -8.59 4.59
CA ASN A 73 -5.43 -8.49 3.27
C ASN A 73 -4.41 -8.87 2.19
N ALA A 74 -4.85 -9.65 1.19
CA ALA A 74 -4.02 -10.08 0.07
C ALA A 74 -4.34 -9.30 -1.20
N TYR A 75 -3.30 -8.91 -1.94
CA TYR A 75 -3.40 -8.09 -3.14
C TYR A 75 -2.65 -8.70 -4.32
N VAL A 76 -3.13 -8.40 -5.53
CA VAL A 76 -2.34 -8.53 -6.76
C VAL A 76 -1.78 -7.16 -7.09
N ASP A 77 -0.45 -7.07 -7.18
CA ASP A 77 0.25 -5.81 -7.42
C ASP A 77 0.44 -5.56 -8.91
N PHE A 78 -0.36 -4.67 -9.47
CA PHE A 78 -0.24 -4.20 -10.85
C PHE A 78 0.69 -2.99 -11.00
N CYS A 79 1.11 -2.38 -9.91
CA CYS A 79 2.01 -1.23 -9.90
C CYS A 79 3.49 -1.63 -9.80
N LEU A 80 3.78 -2.78 -9.18
CA LEU A 80 5.14 -3.31 -8.97
C LEU A 80 6.08 -2.32 -8.29
N GLY A 81 5.56 -1.59 -7.29
CA GLY A 81 6.33 -0.60 -6.55
C GLY A 81 6.83 0.55 -7.43
N ASP A 82 6.03 0.99 -8.40
CA ASP A 82 6.35 2.06 -9.33
C ASP A 82 7.72 1.85 -10.01
N THR A 83 7.85 0.73 -10.72
CA THR A 83 9.06 0.23 -11.40
C THR A 83 10.15 -0.40 -10.53
N GLY A 84 10.10 -0.25 -9.22
CA GLY A 84 11.11 -0.84 -8.30
C GLY A 84 11.12 -2.36 -8.28
N SER A 85 10.00 -3.01 -8.62
CA SER A 85 9.82 -4.47 -8.59
C SER A 85 9.39 -5.04 -9.94
N MET A 86 9.96 -4.54 -11.04
CA MET A 86 9.61 -4.97 -12.42
C MET A 86 9.77 -6.47 -12.66
N THR A 87 10.68 -7.13 -11.95
CA THR A 87 10.88 -8.59 -12.00
C THR A 87 10.06 -9.35 -10.96
N GLY A 88 9.13 -8.68 -10.30
CA GLY A 88 8.37 -9.17 -9.17
C GLY A 88 9.06 -8.89 -7.82
N HIS A 89 8.26 -8.96 -6.76
CA HIS A 89 8.76 -8.80 -5.39
C HIS A 89 9.64 -9.98 -4.97
N SER A 90 10.70 -9.71 -4.24
CA SER A 90 11.58 -10.69 -3.60
C SER A 90 12.03 -11.83 -4.55
N PRO A 91 12.68 -11.55 -5.71
CA PRO A 91 13.21 -12.59 -6.59
C PRO A 91 14.26 -13.42 -5.84
N ASP A 92 14.23 -14.75 -5.95
CA ASP A 92 15.08 -15.64 -5.15
C ASP A 92 16.58 -15.37 -5.32
N ALA A 93 17.03 -15.13 -6.56
CA ALA A 93 18.43 -14.81 -6.83
C ALA A 93 18.87 -13.49 -6.16
N THR A 94 18.04 -12.45 -6.21
CA THR A 94 18.31 -11.17 -5.56
C THR A 94 18.34 -11.31 -4.04
N VAL A 95 17.38 -12.05 -3.47
CA VAL A 95 17.34 -12.31 -2.02
C VAL A 95 18.59 -13.05 -1.56
N ALA A 96 19.04 -14.07 -2.31
CA ALA A 96 20.25 -14.82 -1.99
C ALA A 96 21.50 -13.93 -2.03
N ALA A 97 21.67 -13.13 -3.08
CA ALA A 97 22.80 -12.22 -3.23
C ALA A 97 22.84 -11.15 -2.12
N VAL A 98 21.69 -10.55 -1.78
CA VAL A 98 21.61 -9.55 -0.70
C VAL A 98 21.97 -10.17 0.65
N ARG A 99 21.43 -11.37 0.97
CA ARG A 99 21.76 -12.07 2.22
C ARG A 99 23.25 -12.38 2.35
N GLU A 100 23.87 -12.82 1.27
CA GLU A 100 25.33 -13.09 1.24
C GLU A 100 26.11 -11.79 1.48
N GLN A 101 25.76 -10.69 0.81
CA GLN A 101 26.51 -9.43 0.88
C GLN A 101 26.36 -8.74 2.23
N VAL A 102 25.15 -8.75 2.82
CA VAL A 102 24.89 -8.13 4.15
C VAL A 102 25.64 -8.86 5.27
N GLY A 103 26.01 -10.14 5.07
CA GLY A 103 26.78 -10.93 6.03
C GLY A 103 28.30 -10.68 5.98
N LYS A 104 28.78 -9.81 5.10
CA LYS A 104 30.22 -9.46 4.93
C LYS A 104 30.50 -8.09 5.49
#